data_a3cb7275b1e6ef66f1e79615ef02dc0d
#
_entry.id   a3cb7275b1e6ef66f1e79615ef02dc0d
#
_cell.length_a   1.000
_cell.length_b   1.000
_cell.length_c   1.000
_cell.angle_alpha   90.00
_cell.angle_beta   90.00
_cell.angle_gamma   90.00
#
_symmetry.space_group_name_H-M   'P 1'
#
loop_
_entity.id
_entity.type
_entity.pdbx_description
1 polymer ?
#
loop_
_entity_poly.entity_id
_entity_poly.type
_entity_poly.pdbx_seq_one_letter_code
_entity_poly.pdbx_strand_id
1 'polypeptide(L)'
;MTKVLAGIIMGSDSDLPVMREAADALDLLGVPYELTIVSAHRTPDRLYDYARGAADRGLRVIIAGAGGAAHLPGMAAALTPLPVIGVPVRTSTLQGQDSLLSIVQMPGGVPVATVAIN
;
A
#
# COMPACT_ATOMS: atom_id res chain seq x y z
N MET A 1 -16.51 11.51 16.27
CA MET A 1 -16.01 11.07 14.97
C MET A 1 -14.86 10.10 15.14
N THR A 2 -14.93 8.99 14.42
CA THR A 2 -13.88 7.99 14.48
C THR A 2 -12.70 8.43 13.62
N LYS A 3 -11.51 8.45 14.22
CA LYS A 3 -10.30 8.85 13.51
C LYS A 3 -9.79 7.69 12.67
N VAL A 4 -9.47 7.95 11.39
CA VAL A 4 -8.88 6.95 10.51
C VAL A 4 -7.45 6.64 10.95
N LEU A 5 -7.14 5.36 11.14
CA LEU A 5 -5.83 4.92 11.64
C LEU A 5 -5.01 4.19 10.58
N ALA A 6 -5.65 3.56 9.60
CA ALA A 6 -4.95 2.83 8.56
C ALA A 6 -5.35 3.36 7.19
N GLY A 7 -4.37 3.53 6.32
CA GLY A 7 -4.61 3.87 4.93
C GLY A 7 -4.34 2.67 4.04
N ILE A 8 -5.35 2.22 3.31
CA ILE A 8 -5.20 1.16 2.32
C ILE A 8 -5.17 1.82 0.95
N ILE A 9 -4.03 1.72 0.27
CA ILE A 9 -3.84 2.32 -1.04
C ILE A 9 -3.45 1.25 -2.06
N MET A 10 -3.80 1.50 -3.31
CA MET A 10 -3.54 0.57 -4.41
C MET A 10 -3.33 1.35 -5.70
N GLY A 11 -2.57 0.79 -6.62
CA GLY A 11 -2.23 1.47 -7.86
C GLY A 11 -3.32 1.50 -8.91
N SER A 12 -4.33 0.63 -8.78
CA SER A 12 -5.39 0.49 -9.78
C SER A 12 -6.63 -0.11 -9.12
N ASP A 13 -7.79 0.15 -9.71
CA ASP A 13 -9.03 -0.48 -9.27
C ASP A 13 -9.02 -2.01 -9.50
N SER A 14 -8.17 -2.50 -10.39
CA SER A 14 -8.00 -3.94 -10.60
C SER A 14 -7.39 -4.63 -9.37
N ASP A 15 -6.73 -3.89 -8.49
CA ASP A 15 -6.19 -4.43 -7.25
C ASP A 15 -7.23 -4.52 -6.12
N LEU A 16 -8.39 -3.90 -6.33
CA LEU A 16 -9.40 -3.79 -5.27
C LEU A 16 -9.86 -5.13 -4.69
N PRO A 17 -10.10 -6.18 -5.50
CA PRO A 17 -10.52 -7.46 -4.92
C PRO A 17 -9.54 -8.02 -3.90
N VAL A 18 -8.23 -7.82 -4.11
CA VAL A 18 -7.20 -8.25 -3.17
C VAL A 18 -7.15 -7.31 -1.97
N MET A 19 -7.13 -6.00 -2.21
CA MET A 19 -6.97 -5.02 -1.14
C MET A 19 -8.22 -4.93 -0.25
N ARG A 20 -9.38 -5.30 -0.76
CA ARG A 20 -10.61 -5.37 0.04
C ARG A 20 -10.49 -6.39 1.17
N GLU A 21 -9.67 -7.42 1.01
CA GLU A 21 -9.45 -8.40 2.09
C GLU A 21 -8.79 -7.73 3.30
N ALA A 22 -7.90 -6.77 3.08
CA ALA A 22 -7.31 -5.99 4.19
C ALA A 22 -8.39 -5.14 4.87
N ALA A 23 -9.27 -4.51 4.08
CA ALA A 23 -10.37 -3.72 4.62
C ALA A 23 -11.31 -4.59 5.47
N ASP A 24 -11.64 -5.78 4.98
CA ASP A 24 -12.51 -6.71 5.70
C ASP A 24 -11.88 -7.13 7.04
N ALA A 25 -10.59 -7.38 7.06
CA ALA A 25 -9.88 -7.72 8.29
C ALA A 25 -9.90 -6.57 9.30
N LEU A 26 -9.71 -5.35 8.83
CA LEU A 26 -9.76 -4.17 9.70
C LEU A 26 -11.18 -3.91 10.22
N ASP A 27 -12.20 -4.16 9.39
CA ASP A 27 -13.59 -4.09 9.83
C ASP A 27 -13.85 -5.08 10.98
N LEU A 28 -13.37 -6.31 10.82
CA LEU A 28 -13.54 -7.35 11.82
C LEU A 28 -12.84 -6.96 13.14
N LEU A 29 -11.70 -6.29 13.06
CA LEU A 29 -10.92 -5.88 14.23
C LEU A 29 -11.37 -4.53 14.80
N GLY A 30 -12.32 -3.86 14.15
CA GLY A 30 -12.80 -2.56 14.60
C GLY A 30 -11.81 -1.43 14.40
N VAL A 31 -10.89 -1.56 13.45
CA VAL A 31 -9.89 -0.53 13.16
C VAL A 31 -10.41 0.37 12.03
N PRO A 32 -10.59 1.67 12.27
CA PRO A 32 -11.04 2.58 11.23
C PRO A 32 -9.96 2.80 10.17
N TYR A 33 -10.37 2.76 8.91
CA TYR A 33 -9.45 2.87 7.77
C TYR A 33 -10.07 3.69 6.65
N GLU A 34 -9.23 4.08 5.71
CA GLU A 34 -9.66 4.58 4.41
C GLU A 34 -9.10 3.67 3.31
N LEU A 35 -9.80 3.61 2.18
CA LEU A 35 -9.45 2.76 1.05
C LEU A 35 -9.52 3.62 -0.21
N THR A 36 -8.39 3.82 -0.88
CA THR A 36 -8.35 4.72 -2.02
C THR A 36 -7.28 4.30 -3.04
N ILE A 37 -7.45 4.75 -4.28
CA ILE A 37 -6.50 4.49 -5.35
C ILE A 37 -5.47 5.62 -5.39
N VAL A 38 -4.20 5.22 -5.30
CA VAL A 38 -3.06 6.13 -5.37
C VAL A 38 -2.01 5.46 -6.27
N SER A 39 -1.86 5.92 -7.49
CA SER A 39 -0.95 5.28 -8.45
C SER A 39 0.40 5.98 -8.48
N ALA A 40 1.47 5.20 -8.26
CA ALA A 40 2.82 5.74 -8.31
C ALA A 40 3.19 6.25 -9.72
N HIS A 41 2.71 5.57 -10.75
CA HIS A 41 3.08 5.90 -12.13
C HIS A 41 2.12 6.88 -12.79
N ARG A 42 0.82 6.78 -12.48
CA ARG A 42 -0.22 7.60 -13.14
C ARG A 42 -0.53 8.89 -12.41
N THR A 43 -0.43 8.88 -11.07
CA THR A 43 -0.71 10.04 -10.24
C THR A 43 0.39 10.24 -9.19
N PRO A 44 1.64 10.50 -9.61
CA PRO A 44 2.75 10.61 -8.67
C PRO A 44 2.58 11.74 -7.64
N ASP A 45 2.01 12.88 -8.04
CA ASP A 45 1.78 13.98 -7.11
C ASP A 45 0.80 13.58 -6.00
N ARG A 46 -0.24 12.80 -6.35
CA ARG A 46 -1.18 12.28 -5.35
C ARG A 46 -0.47 11.34 -4.38
N LEU A 47 0.46 10.52 -4.86
CA LEU A 47 1.26 9.66 -3.99
C LEU A 47 2.11 10.49 -3.03
N TYR A 48 2.79 11.51 -3.52
CA TYR A 48 3.62 12.36 -2.68
C TYR A 48 2.78 13.04 -1.59
N ASP A 49 1.65 13.62 -1.98
CA ASP A 49 0.76 14.28 -1.03
C ASP A 49 0.19 13.31 0.00
N TYR A 50 -0.23 12.13 -0.46
CA TYR A 50 -0.79 11.12 0.42
C TYR A 50 0.23 10.65 1.46
N ALA A 51 1.40 10.24 1.01
CA ALA A 51 2.41 9.67 1.90
C ALA A 51 2.98 10.72 2.85
N ARG A 52 3.25 11.93 2.35
CA ARG A 52 3.80 13.00 3.19
C ARG A 52 2.80 13.49 4.22
N GLY A 53 1.52 13.51 3.89
CA GLY A 53 0.48 14.01 4.79
C GLY A 53 -0.12 12.95 5.73
N ALA A 54 0.20 11.68 5.51
CA ALA A 54 -0.49 10.60 6.22
C ALA A 54 -0.33 10.66 7.74
N ALA A 55 0.90 10.84 8.23
CA ALA A 55 1.16 10.91 9.67
C ALA A 55 0.46 12.10 10.31
N ASP A 56 0.47 13.27 9.65
CA ASP A 56 -0.18 14.47 10.17
C ASP A 56 -1.70 14.31 10.24
N ARG A 57 -2.29 13.53 9.33
CA ARG A 57 -3.73 13.23 9.37
C ARG A 57 -4.09 12.21 10.46
N GLY A 58 -3.11 11.66 11.14
CA GLY A 58 -3.31 10.71 12.23
C GLY A 58 -3.26 9.25 11.84
N LEU A 59 -2.90 8.94 10.60
CA LEU A 59 -2.68 7.55 10.21
C LEU A 59 -1.51 6.95 10.98
N ARG A 60 -1.60 5.66 11.26
CA ARG A 60 -0.57 4.91 11.99
C ARG A 60 0.14 3.89 11.11
N VAL A 61 -0.46 3.51 10.00
CA VAL A 61 0.08 2.51 9.09
C VAL A 61 -0.49 2.72 7.69
N ILE A 62 0.31 2.41 6.67
CA ILE A 62 -0.14 2.38 5.28
C ILE A 62 -0.03 0.95 4.79
N ILE A 63 -1.10 0.42 4.22
CA ILE A 63 -1.13 -0.88 3.56
C ILE A 63 -1.23 -0.60 2.07
N ALA A 64 -0.17 -0.92 1.32
CA ALA A 64 -0.05 -0.54 -0.08
C ALA A 64 0.05 -1.78 -0.96
N GLY A 65 -0.86 -1.92 -1.92
CA GLY A 65 -0.88 -3.02 -2.87
C GLY A 65 -0.57 -2.56 -4.27
N ALA A 66 0.19 -3.36 -4.98
CA ALA A 66 0.53 -3.08 -6.37
C ALA A 66 0.92 -4.36 -7.10
N GLY A 67 0.68 -4.37 -8.42
CA GLY A 67 1.03 -5.50 -9.28
C GLY A 67 2.01 -5.10 -10.36
N GLY A 68 2.74 -6.08 -10.88
CA GLY A 68 3.73 -5.88 -11.93
C GLY A 68 4.97 -5.17 -11.40
N ALA A 69 5.31 -4.04 -12.01
CA ALA A 69 6.33 -3.13 -11.47
C ALA A 69 5.73 -2.41 -10.26
N ALA A 70 5.73 -3.09 -9.14
CA ALA A 70 4.96 -2.71 -7.95
C ALA A 70 5.72 -1.70 -7.09
N HIS A 71 5.88 -0.48 -7.59
CA HIS A 71 6.70 0.55 -6.96
C HIS A 71 5.99 1.31 -5.83
N LEU A 72 4.67 1.24 -5.76
CA LEU A 72 3.90 2.05 -4.82
C LEU A 72 4.31 1.87 -3.36
N PRO A 73 4.45 0.64 -2.83
CA PRO A 73 4.82 0.49 -1.42
C PRO A 73 6.16 1.11 -1.07
N GLY A 74 7.19 0.87 -1.90
CA GLY A 74 8.52 1.41 -1.66
C GLY A 74 8.56 2.93 -1.76
N MET A 75 7.86 3.49 -2.74
CA MET A 75 7.80 4.94 -2.90
C MET A 75 7.04 5.59 -1.75
N ALA A 76 5.95 4.99 -1.30
CA ALA A 76 5.23 5.48 -0.12
C ALA A 76 6.13 5.44 1.11
N ALA A 77 6.85 4.33 1.32
CA ALA A 77 7.76 4.18 2.46
C ALA A 77 8.88 5.23 2.46
N ALA A 78 9.34 5.63 1.28
CA ALA A 78 10.37 6.65 1.15
C ALA A 78 9.89 8.06 1.53
N LEU A 79 8.58 8.27 1.57
CA LEU A 79 7.96 9.58 1.78
C LEU A 79 7.26 9.73 3.12
N THR A 80 7.23 8.70 3.94
CA THR A 80 6.51 8.72 5.22
C THR A 80 7.33 8.10 6.34
N PRO A 81 7.20 8.60 7.59
CA PRO A 81 7.79 7.92 8.74
C PRO A 81 6.97 6.72 9.22
N LEU A 82 5.77 6.52 8.66
CA LEU A 82 4.89 5.45 9.09
C LEU A 82 5.36 4.09 8.57
N PRO A 83 5.03 3.00 9.28
CA PRO A 83 5.26 1.67 8.72
C PRO A 83 4.40 1.46 7.48
N VAL A 84 4.98 0.82 6.47
CA VAL A 84 4.29 0.46 5.22
C VAL A 84 4.31 -1.05 5.08
N ILE A 85 3.12 -1.63 4.89
CA ILE A 85 2.95 -3.03 4.57
C ILE A 85 2.72 -3.14 3.08
N GLY A 86 3.59 -3.87 2.38
CA GLY A 86 3.50 -4.05 0.93
C GLY A 86 2.80 -5.34 0.58
N VAL A 87 1.78 -5.25 -0.26
CA VAL A 87 1.01 -6.41 -0.72
C VAL A 87 1.29 -6.64 -2.20
N PRO A 88 2.01 -7.72 -2.54
CA PRO A 88 2.21 -8.06 -3.95
C PRO A 88 0.93 -8.63 -4.54
N VAL A 89 0.39 -7.94 -5.53
CA VAL A 89 -0.84 -8.37 -6.19
C VAL A 89 -0.48 -9.24 -7.39
N ARG A 90 -1.14 -10.38 -7.51
CA ARG A 90 -0.85 -11.34 -8.58
C ARG A 90 -1.10 -10.73 -9.96
N THR A 91 -0.17 -10.96 -10.89
CA THR A 91 -0.30 -10.60 -12.30
C THR A 91 -0.51 -11.84 -13.15
N SER A 92 -1.08 -11.67 -14.35
CA SER A 92 -1.38 -12.79 -15.24
C SER A 92 -0.11 -13.38 -15.86
N THR A 93 0.90 -12.57 -16.13
CA THR A 93 2.10 -13.04 -16.85
C THR A 93 3.07 -13.78 -15.96
N LEU A 94 3.41 -13.22 -14.79
CA LEU A 94 4.42 -13.79 -13.90
C LEU A 94 3.84 -14.28 -12.56
N GLN A 95 2.52 -14.36 -12.46
CA GLN A 95 1.81 -14.93 -11.30
C GLN A 95 2.12 -14.21 -9.98
N GLY A 96 2.49 -12.94 -10.05
CA GLY A 96 2.79 -12.13 -8.88
C GLY A 96 4.25 -12.15 -8.45
N GLN A 97 5.11 -12.94 -9.10
CA GLN A 97 6.55 -12.92 -8.79
C GLN A 97 7.16 -11.56 -9.10
N ASP A 98 6.75 -10.94 -10.20
CA ASP A 98 7.16 -9.58 -10.56
C ASP A 98 6.77 -8.57 -9.48
N SER A 99 5.55 -8.70 -8.97
CA SER A 99 5.05 -7.83 -7.89
C SER A 99 5.87 -8.04 -6.61
N LEU A 100 6.06 -9.30 -6.22
CA LEU A 100 6.81 -9.64 -5.00
C LEU A 100 8.25 -9.12 -5.06
N LEU A 101 8.95 -9.39 -6.16
CA LEU A 101 10.35 -8.98 -6.29
C LEU A 101 10.51 -7.46 -6.39
N SER A 102 9.52 -6.77 -6.94
CA SER A 102 9.52 -5.31 -6.98
C SER A 102 9.36 -4.67 -5.59
N ILE A 103 8.73 -5.37 -4.66
CA ILE A 103 8.41 -4.83 -3.33
C ILE A 103 9.42 -5.26 -2.28
N VAL A 104 9.86 -6.54 -2.31
CA VAL A 104 10.53 -7.14 -1.16
C VAL A 104 11.98 -6.68 -0.99
N GLN A 105 12.69 -6.40 -2.09
CA GLN A 105 14.12 -6.13 -2.04
C GLN A 105 14.41 -4.63 -1.87
N MET A 106 13.98 -4.09 -0.74
CA MET A 106 14.15 -2.66 -0.44
C MET A 106 15.58 -2.33 -0.02
N PRO A 107 16.05 -1.11 -0.34
CA PRO A 107 17.36 -0.66 0.14
C PRO A 107 17.34 -0.40 1.64
N GLY A 108 18.51 -0.45 2.26
CA GLY A 108 18.66 -0.11 3.68
C GLY A 108 18.15 1.29 3.97
N GLY A 109 17.41 1.43 5.07
CA GLY A 109 16.85 2.72 5.48
C GLY A 109 15.45 3.01 4.97
N VAL A 110 14.94 2.22 4.01
CA VAL A 110 13.58 2.38 3.49
C VAL A 110 12.86 1.02 3.60
N PRO A 111 12.32 0.68 4.78
CA PRO A 111 11.72 -0.64 4.98
C PRO A 111 10.28 -0.72 4.46
N VAL A 112 9.95 -1.87 3.89
CA VAL A 112 8.57 -2.26 3.58
C VAL A 112 8.37 -3.67 4.11
N ALA A 113 7.37 -3.85 4.95
CA ALA A 113 7.00 -5.18 5.46
C ALA A 113 6.17 -5.89 4.40
N THR A 114 6.78 -6.79 3.66
CA THR A 114 6.16 -7.46 2.51
C THR A 114 5.46 -8.72 2.95
N VAL A 115 4.18 -8.87 2.56
CA VAL A 115 3.39 -10.07 2.84
C VAL A 115 3.34 -10.97 1.59
N ALA A 116 2.62 -12.08 1.69
CA ALA A 116 2.52 -13.03 0.59
C ALA A 116 1.81 -12.44 -0.64
N ILE A 117 1.98 -13.08 -1.77
CA ILE A 117 1.26 -12.72 -3.00
C ILE A 117 -0.23 -12.91 -2.76
N ASN A 118 -0.96 -11.82 -2.95
CA ASN A 118 -2.38 -11.74 -2.59
C ASN A 118 -2.55 -12.06 -1.11
#